data_cdc95f84d0cbb8be17b1bc485204dc6d
#
_entry.id   cdc95f84d0cbb8be17b1bc485204dc6d
#
_cell.length_a   1.000
_cell.length_b   1.000
_cell.length_c   1.000
_cell.angle_alpha   90.00
_cell.angle_beta   90.00
_cell.angle_gamma   90.00
#
_symmetry.space_group_name_H-M   'P 1'
#
loop_
_entity.id
_entity.type
_entity.pdbx_description
1 polymer ?
#
loop_
_entity_poly.entity_id
_entity_poly.type
_entity_poly.pdbx_seq_one_letter_code
_entity_poly.pdbx_strand_id
1 'polypeptide(L)'
;MATVVTSTRFTDEYQLYEELGKGAFSVVRRCVKKSTGQEYAAKIINTKKLSARGKCSHCPLCRSVLLSRSHMNLLRLHDSISEEGFHYLVFDLVTGGELFEDIVAREYYSEADASHCINQILESVSHIHQHDIVHRDLKPENLLLASKMKGAAVKLADFGLAIEVQGDQQAWFGFAGTPGYLSPEVLRKDPYGKPVDIWACDFVCVPGVILYILLVGYPPFWDEDQHKLYQQIKAGAYDFPSPEWDTVTPEAKNLINQMLTINPAKRITADQAIKHPWVCQRSTVASMMHRQETVECLRKFNARRKLKGAILTTMLLLCFCFGARTCVCFVCLSSWNKLVFPGIFSGAPSPSAPPIPFLHGKVSPTSPQEAQTTVVHNPADGTKVTRKQEIIKMTEQLIEAINNGDFEAYTRICDPGLTSFEPEALGNLVEGMDFHKFYFENLLSKNSKPVHTTILNPHVHLIGEDAACIAYIRLTQYIDSQGRPRSCQSEETRVWHRRDAKWLNVHFHCSGAPAAPLQ
;
A
#
# COMPACT_ATOMS: atom_id res chain seq x y z
N MET A 1 -42.98 33.08 -13.51
CA MET A 1 -43.17 31.69 -13.10
C MET A 1 -41.78 31.12 -12.83
N ALA A 2 -41.44 30.88 -11.59
CA ALA A 2 -40.17 30.26 -11.24
C ALA A 2 -40.26 28.76 -11.57
N THR A 3 -39.46 28.29 -12.51
CA THR A 3 -39.29 26.86 -12.81
C THR A 3 -38.67 26.22 -11.61
N VAL A 4 -39.44 25.44 -10.86
CA VAL A 4 -38.93 24.54 -9.80
C VAL A 4 -38.09 23.48 -10.51
N VAL A 5 -36.77 23.60 -10.42
CA VAL A 5 -35.85 22.52 -10.80
C VAL A 5 -36.01 21.45 -9.73
N THR A 6 -36.85 20.46 -9.99
CA THR A 6 -36.95 19.26 -9.16
C THR A 6 -35.60 18.55 -9.24
N SER A 7 -34.83 18.57 -8.15
CA SER A 7 -33.63 17.76 -7.97
C SER A 7 -34.08 16.29 -8.00
N THR A 8 -33.79 15.59 -9.10
CA THR A 8 -34.03 14.15 -9.24
C THR A 8 -33.20 13.42 -8.22
N ARG A 9 -33.81 12.57 -7.40
CA ARG A 9 -33.10 11.71 -6.46
C ARG A 9 -32.45 10.54 -7.22
N PHE A 10 -31.27 10.12 -6.78
CA PHE A 10 -30.58 8.96 -7.36
C PHE A 10 -31.48 7.72 -7.38
N THR A 11 -32.20 7.48 -6.28
CA THR A 11 -33.11 6.32 -6.14
C THR A 11 -34.34 6.40 -7.04
N ASP A 12 -34.68 7.54 -7.61
CA ASP A 12 -35.79 7.66 -8.58
C ASP A 12 -35.37 7.07 -9.93
N GLU A 13 -34.12 7.26 -10.34
CA GLU A 13 -33.60 6.81 -11.63
C GLU A 13 -32.85 5.48 -11.59
N TYR A 14 -32.18 5.15 -10.47
CA TYR A 14 -31.30 3.99 -10.34
C TYR A 14 -31.68 3.07 -9.18
N GLN A 15 -31.53 1.76 -9.38
CA GLN A 15 -31.60 0.72 -8.37
C GLN A 15 -30.19 0.25 -7.99
N LEU A 16 -29.85 0.26 -6.69
CA LEU A 16 -28.56 -0.23 -6.19
C LEU A 16 -28.60 -1.73 -5.95
N TYR A 17 -27.44 -2.38 -6.19
CA TYR A 17 -27.20 -3.81 -5.97
C TYR A 17 -25.94 -4.02 -5.10
N GLU A 18 -25.15 -5.07 -5.36
CA GLU A 18 -23.98 -5.46 -4.58
C GLU A 18 -22.85 -4.42 -4.59
N GLU A 19 -22.03 -4.48 -3.55
CA GLU A 19 -20.82 -3.67 -3.42
C GLU A 19 -19.72 -4.24 -4.35
N LEU A 20 -19.12 -3.37 -5.14
CA LEU A 20 -18.00 -3.67 -6.05
C LEU A 20 -16.65 -3.26 -5.44
N GLY A 21 -16.65 -2.29 -4.56
CA GLY A 21 -15.43 -1.80 -3.91
C GLY A 21 -15.73 -0.74 -2.85
N LYS A 22 -14.81 -0.59 -1.91
CA LYS A 22 -14.92 0.34 -0.78
C LYS A 22 -13.65 1.16 -0.63
N GLY A 23 -13.79 2.48 -0.62
CA GLY A 23 -12.75 3.43 -0.29
C GLY A 23 -12.99 4.09 1.07
N ALA A 24 -12.04 4.91 1.54
CA ALA A 24 -12.12 5.57 2.84
C ALA A 24 -13.38 6.44 3.01
N PHE A 25 -13.84 7.12 1.96
CA PHE A 25 -14.97 8.05 1.97
C PHE A 25 -16.03 7.72 0.92
N SER A 26 -15.87 6.63 0.19
CA SER A 26 -16.76 6.25 -0.91
C SER A 26 -16.96 4.73 -0.95
N VAL A 27 -18.11 4.34 -1.50
CA VAL A 27 -18.44 2.95 -1.82
C VAL A 27 -18.85 2.90 -3.27
N VAL A 28 -18.37 1.90 -4.01
CA VAL A 28 -18.79 1.62 -5.38
C VAL A 28 -19.75 0.44 -5.38
N ARG A 29 -20.92 0.61 -5.97
CA ARG A 29 -21.94 -0.44 -6.07
C ARG A 29 -22.41 -0.59 -7.51
N ARG A 30 -22.77 -1.82 -7.90
CA ARG A 30 -23.50 -2.02 -9.15
C ARG A 30 -24.88 -1.37 -9.03
N CYS A 31 -25.31 -0.69 -10.08
CA CYS A 31 -26.65 -0.12 -10.18
C CYS A 31 -27.25 -0.34 -11.57
N VAL A 32 -28.57 -0.29 -11.65
CA VAL A 32 -29.33 -0.44 -12.88
C VAL A 32 -30.21 0.79 -13.08
N LYS A 33 -30.16 1.38 -14.28
CA LYS A 33 -31.05 2.49 -14.63
C LYS A 33 -32.46 1.96 -14.87
N LYS A 34 -33.42 2.42 -14.07
CA LYS A 34 -34.81 1.90 -14.06
C LYS A 34 -35.51 2.03 -15.40
N SER A 35 -35.24 3.12 -16.14
CA SER A 35 -35.89 3.40 -17.43
C SER A 35 -35.40 2.52 -18.57
N THR A 36 -34.13 2.03 -18.53
CA THR A 36 -33.53 1.30 -19.67
C THR A 36 -33.13 -0.12 -19.31
N GLY A 37 -33.05 -0.48 -18.02
CA GLY A 37 -32.49 -1.76 -17.57
C GLY A 37 -30.97 -1.88 -17.71
N GLN A 38 -30.27 -0.81 -18.15
CA GLN A 38 -28.83 -0.81 -18.35
C GLN A 38 -28.09 -0.80 -17.02
N GLU A 39 -27.02 -1.60 -16.93
CA GLU A 39 -26.15 -1.72 -15.76
C GLU A 39 -25.00 -0.72 -15.76
N TYR A 40 -24.66 -0.20 -14.56
CA TYR A 40 -23.63 0.78 -14.32
C TYR A 40 -22.94 0.54 -12.98
N ALA A 41 -21.84 1.24 -12.71
CA ALA A 41 -21.19 1.33 -11.42
C ALA A 41 -21.43 2.71 -10.80
N ALA A 42 -22.05 2.77 -9.62
CA ALA A 42 -22.27 4.02 -8.89
C ALA A 42 -21.21 4.19 -7.78
N LYS A 43 -20.38 5.21 -7.88
CA LYS A 43 -19.47 5.66 -6.81
C LYS A 43 -20.22 6.61 -5.90
N ILE A 44 -20.51 6.17 -4.69
CA ILE A 44 -21.28 6.89 -3.66
C ILE A 44 -20.30 7.55 -2.70
N ILE A 45 -20.23 8.85 -2.68
CA ILE A 45 -19.30 9.65 -1.88
C ILE A 45 -20.06 10.29 -0.72
N ASN A 46 -19.62 10.05 0.52
CA ASN A 46 -20.18 10.72 1.70
C ASN A 46 -19.57 12.11 1.87
N THR A 47 -20.31 13.14 1.48
CA THR A 47 -19.85 14.54 1.49
C THR A 47 -19.76 15.15 2.89
N LYS A 48 -20.47 14.58 3.89
CA LYS A 48 -20.37 15.00 5.30
C LYS A 48 -19.05 14.60 5.94
N LYS A 49 -18.41 13.54 5.43
CA LYS A 49 -17.10 13.05 5.92
C LYS A 49 -15.91 13.72 5.22
N LEU A 50 -16.14 14.47 4.15
CA LEU A 50 -15.08 15.18 3.44
C LEU A 50 -14.71 16.46 4.18
N SER A 51 -13.41 16.69 4.41
CA SER A 51 -12.91 17.98 4.91
C SER A 51 -13.15 19.10 3.88
N ALA A 52 -13.05 20.36 4.31
CA ALA A 52 -13.20 21.52 3.42
C ALA A 52 -12.24 21.45 2.20
N ARG A 53 -11.06 20.80 2.34
CA ARG A 53 -10.11 20.56 1.23
C ARG A 53 -10.59 19.45 0.28
N GLY A 54 -11.33 18.45 0.78
CA GLY A 54 -11.89 17.36 -0.03
C GLY A 54 -13.13 17.79 -0.85
N LYS A 55 -13.73 18.94 -0.55
CA LYS A 55 -14.85 19.49 -1.35
C LYS A 55 -14.44 19.97 -2.74
N CYS A 56 -13.15 20.15 -2.99
CA CYS A 56 -12.60 20.55 -4.29
C CYS A 56 -12.47 19.38 -5.30
N SER A 57 -12.91 18.16 -4.95
CA SER A 57 -12.71 16.93 -5.74
C SER A 57 -13.61 16.80 -6.99
N HIS A 58 -14.33 17.83 -7.37
CA HIS A 58 -15.20 17.80 -8.55
C HIS A 58 -14.88 19.00 -9.44
N CYS A 59 -13.73 18.90 -10.15
CA CYS A 59 -13.41 19.81 -11.23
C CYS A 59 -14.57 19.81 -12.25
N PRO A 60 -15.28 20.94 -12.49
CA PRO A 60 -16.38 20.99 -13.43
C PRO A 60 -15.99 20.57 -14.85
N LEU A 61 -14.75 20.83 -15.25
CA LEU A 61 -14.21 20.45 -16.56
C LEU A 61 -13.95 18.95 -16.64
N CYS A 62 -13.37 18.34 -15.60
CA CYS A 62 -13.20 16.88 -15.55
C CYS A 62 -14.56 16.18 -15.69
N ARG A 63 -15.58 16.69 -14.99
CA ARG A 63 -16.96 16.21 -15.14
C ARG A 63 -17.47 16.39 -16.57
N SER A 64 -17.28 17.57 -17.17
CA SER A 64 -17.71 17.86 -18.54
C SER A 64 -17.05 16.93 -19.56
N VAL A 65 -15.74 16.72 -19.47
CA VAL A 65 -14.99 15.85 -20.40
C VAL A 65 -15.40 14.40 -20.23
N LEU A 66 -15.54 13.91 -19.00
CA LEU A 66 -15.96 12.52 -18.73
C LEU A 66 -17.41 12.25 -19.14
N LEU A 67 -18.30 13.27 -19.11
CA LEU A 67 -19.70 13.16 -19.54
C LEU A 67 -19.84 13.30 -21.06
N SER A 68 -19.14 14.26 -21.68
CA SER A 68 -19.40 14.68 -23.06
C SER A 68 -18.62 13.89 -24.11
N ARG A 69 -17.45 13.34 -23.75
CA ARG A 69 -16.56 12.70 -24.72
C ARG A 69 -16.15 11.30 -24.24
N SER A 70 -16.68 10.29 -24.94
CA SER A 70 -16.26 8.91 -24.71
C SER A 70 -14.93 8.64 -25.40
N HIS A 71 -13.88 8.35 -24.61
CA HIS A 71 -12.65 7.75 -25.11
C HIS A 71 -12.64 6.28 -24.72
N MET A 72 -12.21 5.39 -25.62
CA MET A 72 -12.30 3.94 -25.40
C MET A 72 -11.49 3.47 -24.20
N ASN A 73 -10.44 4.19 -23.82
CA ASN A 73 -9.57 3.88 -22.70
C ASN A 73 -9.83 4.73 -21.45
N LEU A 74 -10.94 5.48 -21.39
CA LEU A 74 -11.41 6.17 -20.18
C LEU A 74 -12.67 5.51 -19.64
N LEU A 75 -12.81 5.51 -18.33
CA LEU A 75 -14.06 5.13 -17.68
C LEU A 75 -15.05 6.27 -17.83
N ARG A 76 -16.10 6.06 -18.63
CA ARG A 76 -17.09 7.09 -18.94
C ARG A 76 -18.00 7.37 -17.74
N LEU A 77 -18.19 8.65 -17.42
CA LEU A 77 -19.21 9.11 -16.50
C LEU A 77 -20.51 9.32 -17.25
N HIS A 78 -21.60 8.67 -16.82
CA HIS A 78 -22.92 8.79 -17.41
C HIS A 78 -23.80 9.79 -16.70
N ASP A 79 -23.65 9.87 -15.37
CA ASP A 79 -24.47 10.76 -14.56
C ASP A 79 -23.74 11.20 -13.28
N SER A 80 -24.18 12.33 -12.71
CA SER A 80 -23.62 12.93 -11.51
C SER A 80 -24.71 13.62 -10.72
N ILE A 81 -25.19 12.96 -9.65
CA ILE A 81 -26.34 13.36 -8.85
C ILE A 81 -25.86 13.76 -7.45
N SER A 82 -26.23 14.97 -7.01
CA SER A 82 -25.90 15.47 -5.68
C SER A 82 -27.14 15.47 -4.81
N GLU A 83 -27.06 14.82 -3.65
CA GLU A 83 -28.08 14.81 -2.61
C GLU A 83 -27.52 15.34 -1.30
N GLU A 84 -28.40 15.58 -0.32
CA GLU A 84 -27.94 16.03 1.00
C GLU A 84 -27.09 14.95 1.68
N GLY A 85 -25.79 15.23 1.80
CA GLY A 85 -24.80 14.33 2.46
C GLY A 85 -24.18 13.28 1.56
N PHE A 86 -24.62 13.13 0.31
CA PHE A 86 -24.07 12.16 -0.64
C PHE A 86 -23.94 12.74 -2.04
N HIS A 87 -22.93 12.26 -2.76
CA HIS A 87 -22.75 12.53 -4.18
C HIS A 87 -22.58 11.21 -4.93
N TYR A 88 -23.38 11.00 -5.96
CA TYR A 88 -23.42 9.80 -6.78
C TYR A 88 -22.80 10.07 -8.14
N LEU A 89 -21.79 9.31 -8.51
CA LEU A 89 -21.17 9.33 -9.83
C LEU A 89 -21.44 7.98 -10.50
N VAL A 90 -22.12 7.99 -11.64
CA VAL A 90 -22.52 6.79 -12.38
C VAL A 90 -21.58 6.58 -13.56
N PHE A 91 -20.82 5.49 -13.54
CA PHE A 91 -19.82 5.13 -14.53
C PHE A 91 -20.19 3.86 -15.31
N ASP A 92 -19.49 3.60 -16.42
CA ASP A 92 -19.50 2.30 -17.07
C ASP A 92 -19.27 1.19 -16.03
N LEU A 93 -20.00 0.07 -16.16
CA LEU A 93 -19.71 -1.12 -15.40
C LEU A 93 -18.57 -1.88 -16.09
N VAL A 94 -17.41 -1.97 -15.44
CA VAL A 94 -16.27 -2.76 -15.90
C VAL A 94 -16.17 -4.04 -15.08
N THR A 95 -15.93 -5.17 -15.74
CA THR A 95 -15.99 -6.51 -15.11
C THR A 95 -14.69 -7.28 -15.21
N GLY A 96 -13.66 -6.71 -15.86
CA GLY A 96 -12.38 -7.37 -16.11
C GLY A 96 -11.42 -7.36 -14.91
N GLY A 97 -11.70 -6.54 -13.88
CA GLY A 97 -10.80 -6.37 -12.73
C GLY A 97 -9.62 -5.45 -13.05
N GLU A 98 -8.57 -5.53 -12.23
CA GLU A 98 -7.37 -4.72 -12.40
C GLU A 98 -6.43 -5.32 -13.47
N LEU A 99 -5.80 -4.46 -14.30
CA LEU A 99 -4.86 -4.87 -15.35
C LEU A 99 -3.74 -5.77 -14.82
N PHE A 100 -3.14 -5.42 -13.68
CA PHE A 100 -2.02 -6.16 -13.13
C PHE A 100 -2.40 -7.54 -12.57
N GLU A 101 -3.65 -7.75 -12.18
CA GLU A 101 -4.15 -9.06 -11.79
C GLU A 101 -4.37 -9.97 -13.00
N ASP A 102 -4.91 -9.41 -14.07
CA ASP A 102 -5.09 -10.12 -15.32
C ASP A 102 -3.74 -10.58 -15.93
N ILE A 103 -2.70 -9.72 -15.89
CA ILE A 103 -1.36 -10.10 -16.36
C ILE A 103 -0.82 -11.30 -15.57
N VAL A 104 -0.97 -11.31 -14.25
CA VAL A 104 -0.52 -12.43 -13.39
C VAL A 104 -1.33 -13.71 -13.64
N ALA A 105 -2.57 -13.58 -14.09
CA ALA A 105 -3.43 -14.71 -14.43
C ALA A 105 -3.19 -15.28 -15.85
N ARG A 106 -2.42 -14.57 -16.68
CA ARG A 106 -2.13 -15.02 -18.04
C ARG A 106 -1.04 -16.10 -18.05
N GLU A 107 -1.18 -17.07 -18.94
CA GLU A 107 -0.16 -18.09 -19.20
C GLU A 107 1.04 -17.56 -19.99
N TYR A 108 0.83 -16.50 -20.73
CA TYR A 108 1.85 -15.88 -21.59
C TYR A 108 1.80 -14.36 -21.47
N TYR A 109 2.96 -13.77 -21.25
CA TYR A 109 3.15 -12.31 -21.17
C TYR A 109 4.51 -11.93 -21.74
N SER A 110 4.54 -10.95 -22.63
CA SER A 110 5.73 -10.51 -23.37
C SER A 110 5.92 -8.99 -23.26
N GLU A 111 7.06 -8.50 -23.75
CA GLU A 111 7.33 -7.07 -23.89
C GLU A 111 6.35 -6.40 -24.87
N ALA A 112 5.91 -7.12 -25.92
CA ALA A 112 4.89 -6.63 -26.84
C ALA A 112 3.52 -6.46 -26.15
N ASP A 113 3.17 -7.34 -25.19
CA ASP A 113 1.97 -7.17 -24.36
C ASP A 113 2.09 -5.94 -23.46
N ALA A 114 3.27 -5.71 -22.86
CA ALA A 114 3.55 -4.50 -22.10
C ALA A 114 3.40 -3.24 -22.95
N SER A 115 3.94 -3.24 -24.16
CA SER A 115 3.81 -2.15 -25.13
C SER A 115 2.35 -1.87 -25.49
N HIS A 116 1.55 -2.92 -25.69
CA HIS A 116 0.10 -2.77 -25.95
C HIS A 116 -0.65 -2.14 -24.78
N CYS A 117 -0.34 -2.53 -23.56
CA CYS A 117 -0.94 -1.93 -22.36
C CYS A 117 -0.56 -0.46 -22.22
N ILE A 118 0.73 -0.14 -22.36
CA ILE A 118 1.25 1.24 -22.24
C ILE A 118 0.66 2.15 -23.32
N ASN A 119 0.52 1.65 -24.56
CA ASN A 119 -0.12 2.44 -25.62
C ASN A 119 -1.52 2.93 -25.20
N GLN A 120 -2.36 2.03 -24.68
CA GLN A 120 -3.72 2.37 -24.26
C GLN A 120 -3.74 3.36 -23.08
N ILE A 121 -2.80 3.21 -22.13
CA ILE A 121 -2.65 4.14 -21.02
C ILE A 121 -2.24 5.53 -21.53
N LEU A 122 -1.25 5.59 -22.43
CA LEU A 122 -0.80 6.84 -23.04
C LEU A 122 -1.87 7.53 -23.86
N GLU A 123 -2.69 6.78 -24.60
CA GLU A 123 -3.85 7.34 -25.32
C GLU A 123 -4.86 7.98 -24.36
N SER A 124 -5.11 7.35 -23.20
CA SER A 124 -5.95 7.93 -22.14
C SER A 124 -5.37 9.23 -21.62
N VAL A 125 -4.07 9.24 -21.29
CA VAL A 125 -3.36 10.41 -20.74
C VAL A 125 -3.29 11.52 -21.78
N SER A 126 -2.96 11.22 -23.03
CA SER A 126 -2.96 12.18 -24.13
C SER A 126 -4.33 12.86 -24.29
N HIS A 127 -5.40 12.07 -24.27
CA HIS A 127 -6.75 12.58 -24.38
C HIS A 127 -7.11 13.57 -23.26
N ILE A 128 -6.83 13.25 -21.99
CA ILE A 128 -7.11 14.16 -20.87
C ILE A 128 -6.21 15.42 -20.91
N HIS A 129 -4.94 15.27 -21.29
CA HIS A 129 -4.00 16.38 -21.44
C HIS A 129 -4.40 17.36 -22.55
N GLN A 130 -4.97 16.87 -23.67
CA GLN A 130 -5.52 17.71 -24.74
C GLN A 130 -6.74 18.52 -24.28
N HIS A 131 -7.39 18.11 -23.19
CA HIS A 131 -8.49 18.82 -22.56
C HIS A 131 -8.08 19.55 -21.27
N ASP A 132 -6.78 19.81 -21.12
CA ASP A 132 -6.21 20.55 -19.99
C ASP A 132 -6.50 19.92 -18.60
N ILE A 133 -6.68 18.61 -18.56
CA ILE A 133 -6.87 17.83 -17.33
C ILE A 133 -5.58 17.09 -16.98
N VAL A 134 -5.19 17.15 -15.70
CA VAL A 134 -4.10 16.37 -15.10
C VAL A 134 -4.72 15.43 -14.06
N HIS A 135 -4.44 14.13 -14.18
CA HIS A 135 -5.05 13.07 -13.35
C HIS A 135 -4.50 13.05 -11.92
N ARG A 136 -3.20 13.11 -11.75
CA ARG A 136 -2.42 13.14 -10.49
C ARG A 136 -2.48 11.90 -9.61
N ASP A 137 -3.26 10.87 -9.96
CA ASP A 137 -3.37 9.62 -9.19
C ASP A 137 -3.43 8.39 -10.13
N LEU A 138 -2.56 8.38 -11.13
CA LEU A 138 -2.40 7.23 -12.03
C LEU A 138 -1.72 6.09 -11.27
N LYS A 139 -2.40 4.94 -11.11
CA LYS A 139 -1.94 3.78 -10.32
C LYS A 139 -2.61 2.49 -10.82
N PRO A 140 -2.06 1.26 -10.55
CA PRO A 140 -2.65 0.01 -11.03
C PRO A 140 -4.10 -0.18 -10.64
N GLU A 141 -4.48 0.27 -9.42
CA GLU A 141 -5.87 0.20 -8.94
C GLU A 141 -6.83 1.00 -9.83
N ASN A 142 -6.31 2.01 -10.52
CA ASN A 142 -7.06 2.87 -11.43
C ASN A 142 -6.96 2.43 -12.90
N LEU A 143 -6.26 1.31 -13.18
CA LEU A 143 -6.17 0.68 -14.50
C LEU A 143 -7.03 -0.58 -14.53
N LEU A 144 -8.25 -0.44 -15.00
CA LEU A 144 -9.24 -1.52 -15.04
C LEU A 144 -9.37 -2.10 -16.45
N LEU A 145 -9.87 -3.31 -16.56
CA LEU A 145 -10.19 -3.95 -17.83
C LEU A 145 -11.69 -3.89 -18.09
N ALA A 146 -12.08 -3.53 -19.29
CA ALA A 146 -13.48 -3.41 -19.68
C ALA A 146 -14.26 -4.72 -19.44
N SER A 147 -13.63 -5.87 -19.67
CA SER A 147 -14.22 -7.20 -19.48
C SER A 147 -13.13 -8.24 -19.18
N LYS A 148 -13.56 -9.47 -18.82
CA LYS A 148 -12.65 -10.63 -18.63
C LYS A 148 -12.17 -11.26 -19.93
N MET A 149 -12.54 -10.74 -21.08
CA MET A 149 -12.12 -11.28 -22.37
C MET A 149 -10.65 -10.95 -22.64
N LYS A 150 -9.94 -11.89 -23.29
CA LYS A 150 -8.56 -11.67 -23.73
C LYS A 150 -8.51 -10.46 -24.67
N GLY A 151 -7.61 -9.51 -24.40
CA GLY A 151 -7.48 -8.28 -25.19
C GLY A 151 -8.51 -7.21 -24.86
N ALA A 152 -9.25 -7.34 -23.76
CA ALA A 152 -10.14 -6.29 -23.30
C ALA A 152 -9.42 -4.93 -23.12
N ALA A 153 -10.12 -3.85 -23.47
CA ALA A 153 -9.56 -2.50 -23.39
C ALA A 153 -9.21 -2.12 -21.94
N VAL A 154 -8.05 -1.49 -21.76
CA VAL A 154 -7.65 -0.88 -20.50
C VAL A 154 -8.46 0.41 -20.33
N LYS A 155 -9.06 0.61 -19.17
CA LYS A 155 -9.87 1.76 -18.77
C LYS A 155 -9.20 2.51 -17.64
N LEU A 156 -8.83 3.77 -17.86
CA LEU A 156 -8.36 4.66 -16.80
C LEU A 156 -9.55 5.14 -15.97
N ALA A 157 -9.47 4.97 -14.65
CA ALA A 157 -10.51 5.26 -13.66
C ALA A 157 -10.03 6.23 -12.58
N ASP A 158 -10.96 6.68 -11.75
CA ASP A 158 -10.78 7.49 -10.53
C ASP A 158 -10.11 8.87 -10.72
N PHE A 159 -10.88 9.81 -11.22
CA PHE A 159 -10.52 11.22 -11.36
C PHE A 159 -10.73 12.05 -10.07
N GLY A 160 -10.71 11.40 -8.89
CA GLY A 160 -10.96 12.05 -7.60
C GLY A 160 -9.92 13.12 -7.21
N LEU A 161 -8.72 13.04 -7.76
CA LEU A 161 -7.64 14.02 -7.56
C LEU A 161 -7.33 14.87 -8.80
N ALA A 162 -8.06 14.70 -9.88
CA ALA A 162 -7.80 15.42 -11.12
C ALA A 162 -7.99 16.93 -10.97
N ILE A 163 -7.19 17.69 -11.72
CA ILE A 163 -7.24 19.15 -11.79
C ILE A 163 -7.31 19.64 -13.23
N GLU A 164 -7.78 20.86 -13.38
CA GLU A 164 -7.72 21.63 -14.60
C GLU A 164 -6.49 22.53 -14.58
N VAL A 165 -5.75 22.53 -15.67
CA VAL A 165 -4.62 23.44 -15.91
C VAL A 165 -4.96 24.38 -17.06
N GLN A 166 -4.25 25.50 -17.20
CA GLN A 166 -4.46 26.40 -18.33
C GLN A 166 -3.34 26.16 -19.36
N GLY A 167 -3.60 25.31 -20.34
CA GLY A 167 -2.60 24.91 -21.34
C GLY A 167 -1.38 24.27 -20.68
N ASP A 168 -0.19 24.79 -20.98
CA ASP A 168 1.08 24.29 -20.41
C ASP A 168 1.56 25.10 -19.20
N GLN A 169 0.72 25.99 -18.65
CA GLN A 169 1.05 26.74 -17.44
C GLN A 169 1.14 25.80 -16.23
N GLN A 170 2.19 25.99 -15.46
CA GLN A 170 2.44 25.26 -14.22
C GLN A 170 2.09 26.12 -13.02
N ALA A 171 1.45 25.53 -12.02
CA ALA A 171 1.14 26.17 -10.75
C ALA A 171 1.32 25.17 -9.61
N TRP A 172 1.40 25.66 -8.38
CA TRP A 172 1.41 24.80 -7.21
C TRP A 172 -0.03 24.45 -6.81
N PHE A 173 -0.46 23.25 -7.13
CA PHE A 173 -1.81 22.74 -6.79
C PHE A 173 -1.84 21.94 -5.47
N GLY A 174 -0.80 22.06 -4.64
CA GLY A 174 -0.67 21.35 -3.38
C GLY A 174 -0.15 19.92 -3.51
N PHE A 175 0.14 19.30 -2.39
CA PHE A 175 0.45 17.87 -2.33
C PHE A 175 -0.84 17.08 -2.62
N ALA A 176 -0.89 16.40 -3.74
CA ALA A 176 -1.97 15.52 -4.11
C ALA A 176 -1.40 14.28 -4.80
N GLY A 177 -2.03 13.15 -4.57
CA GLY A 177 -1.58 11.84 -5.00
C GLY A 177 -1.25 10.94 -3.80
N THR A 178 -1.03 9.69 -4.05
CA THR A 178 -0.60 8.73 -3.04
C THR A 178 0.89 8.96 -2.76
N PRO A 179 1.38 9.01 -1.50
CA PRO A 179 2.71 9.51 -1.12
C PRO A 179 3.90 8.92 -1.88
N GLY A 180 3.81 7.72 -2.33
CA GLY A 180 4.87 7.12 -3.10
C GLY A 180 4.79 7.32 -4.60
N TYR A 181 3.92 8.21 -5.10
CA TYR A 181 3.68 8.47 -6.54
C TYR A 181 4.07 9.87 -6.97
N LEU A 182 4.71 10.60 -6.08
CA LEU A 182 4.99 12.00 -6.31
C LEU A 182 6.19 12.16 -7.24
N SER A 183 6.03 12.93 -8.30
CA SER A 183 7.13 13.32 -9.17
C SER A 183 8.16 14.20 -8.42
N PRO A 184 9.41 14.32 -8.93
CA PRO A 184 10.44 15.17 -8.31
C PRO A 184 9.97 16.58 -8.05
N GLU A 185 9.25 17.19 -9.00
CA GLU A 185 8.72 18.54 -8.90
C GLU A 185 7.68 18.66 -7.76
N VAL A 186 6.80 17.68 -7.59
CA VAL A 186 5.84 17.68 -6.46
C VAL A 186 6.57 17.50 -5.12
N LEU A 187 7.57 16.60 -5.05
CA LEU A 187 8.40 16.41 -3.86
C LEU A 187 9.26 17.63 -3.49
N ARG A 188 9.64 18.45 -4.46
CA ARG A 188 10.35 19.71 -4.24
C ARG A 188 9.42 20.88 -3.93
N LYS A 189 8.08 20.69 -4.08
CA LYS A 189 7.06 21.73 -4.01
C LYS A 189 7.19 22.78 -5.12
N ASP A 190 7.69 22.37 -6.28
CA ASP A 190 7.77 23.21 -7.47
C ASP A 190 6.38 23.32 -8.13
N PRO A 191 6.11 24.37 -8.93
CA PRO A 191 4.95 24.39 -9.82
C PRO A 191 4.93 23.17 -10.74
N TYR A 192 3.76 22.57 -10.96
CA TYR A 192 3.63 21.38 -11.77
C TYR A 192 2.36 21.39 -12.65
N GLY A 193 2.28 20.50 -13.63
CA GLY A 193 1.18 20.38 -14.58
C GLY A 193 1.18 19.01 -15.25
N LYS A 194 0.83 18.93 -16.54
CA LYS A 194 0.72 17.69 -17.34
C LYS A 194 1.90 16.72 -17.21
N PRO A 195 3.17 17.15 -17.12
CA PRO A 195 4.30 16.22 -17.00
C PRO A 195 4.28 15.32 -15.78
N VAL A 196 3.57 15.66 -14.70
CA VAL A 196 3.47 14.77 -13.52
C VAL A 196 2.80 13.45 -13.85
N ASP A 197 1.84 13.42 -14.77
CA ASP A 197 1.17 12.20 -15.20
C ASP A 197 2.07 11.29 -16.05
N ILE A 198 3.21 11.76 -16.52
CA ILE A 198 4.19 10.95 -17.26
C ILE A 198 5.27 10.39 -16.35
N TRP A 199 5.61 11.06 -15.26
CA TRP A 199 6.64 10.63 -14.30
C TRP A 199 6.15 9.62 -13.27
N ALA A 200 5.30 10.05 -12.35
CA ALA A 200 4.94 9.56 -11.01
C ALA A 200 5.56 8.25 -10.51
N CYS A 201 6.05 8.26 -9.27
CA CYS A 201 6.80 7.16 -8.65
C CYS A 201 6.35 6.88 -7.22
N ASP A 202 6.35 5.68 -6.86
CA ASP A 202 6.49 4.81 -5.71
C ASP A 202 5.31 3.88 -5.45
N PHE A 203 5.63 2.61 -5.36
CA PHE A 203 4.78 1.43 -5.16
C PHE A 203 3.66 1.21 -6.19
N VAL A 204 3.26 2.22 -6.94
CA VAL A 204 2.24 2.06 -7.99
C VAL A 204 2.23 3.31 -8.90
N CYS A 205 2.50 3.38 -9.98
CA CYS A 205 2.43 3.43 -11.43
C CYS A 205 1.89 4.68 -12.10
N VAL A 206 2.72 5.30 -12.94
CA VAL A 206 2.32 6.12 -14.10
C VAL A 206 3.16 5.68 -15.30
N PRO A 207 2.83 6.05 -16.54
CA PRO A 207 3.40 5.39 -17.70
C PRO A 207 4.87 5.01 -17.64
N GLY A 208 5.77 5.87 -17.11
CA GLY A 208 7.20 5.54 -16.99
C GLY A 208 7.50 4.45 -15.97
N VAL A 209 6.90 4.51 -14.80
CA VAL A 209 7.05 3.50 -13.74
C VAL A 209 6.17 2.28 -14.00
N ILE A 210 4.96 2.46 -14.56
CA ILE A 210 4.12 1.34 -15.05
C ILE A 210 4.92 0.52 -16.04
N LEU A 211 5.54 1.18 -17.01
CA LEU A 211 6.34 0.51 -18.01
C LEU A 211 7.49 -0.27 -17.37
N TYR A 212 8.23 0.33 -16.44
CA TYR A 212 9.29 -0.34 -15.71
C TYR A 212 8.77 -1.60 -14.98
N ILE A 213 7.67 -1.48 -14.23
CA ILE A 213 7.08 -2.60 -13.48
C ILE A 213 6.49 -3.64 -14.44
N LEU A 214 5.83 -3.24 -15.53
CA LEU A 214 5.31 -4.17 -16.55
C LEU A 214 6.42 -5.01 -17.19
N LEU A 215 7.65 -4.50 -17.25
CA LEU A 215 8.77 -5.22 -17.86
C LEU A 215 9.49 -6.17 -16.89
N VAL A 216 9.58 -5.84 -15.59
CA VAL A 216 10.39 -6.62 -14.64
C VAL A 216 9.64 -7.01 -13.35
N GLY A 217 8.47 -6.45 -13.09
CA GLY A 217 7.62 -6.82 -11.96
C GLY A 217 7.96 -6.15 -10.63
N TYR A 218 8.85 -5.14 -10.60
CA TYR A 218 9.21 -4.33 -9.43
C TYR A 218 9.44 -2.87 -9.83
N PRO A 219 9.35 -1.90 -8.87
CA PRO A 219 9.46 -0.49 -9.17
C PRO A 219 10.92 -0.03 -9.35
N PRO A 220 11.18 1.07 -10.12
CA PRO A 220 12.53 1.60 -10.35
C PRO A 220 13.16 2.26 -9.13
N PHE A 221 12.35 2.77 -8.21
CA PHE A 221 12.81 3.38 -6.97
C PHE A 221 12.23 2.63 -5.79
N TRP A 222 13.08 2.29 -4.84
CA TRP A 222 12.65 1.55 -3.66
C TRP A 222 13.59 1.77 -2.48
N ASP A 223 13.04 2.04 -1.30
CA ASP A 223 13.75 2.04 -0.03
C ASP A 223 12.76 1.81 1.11
N GLU A 224 13.22 1.19 2.19
CA GLU A 224 12.42 1.03 3.41
C GLU A 224 12.22 2.37 4.13
N ASP A 225 13.19 3.27 4.03
CA ASP A 225 13.11 4.62 4.55
C ASP A 225 12.50 5.56 3.50
N GLN A 226 11.33 6.12 3.81
CA GLN A 226 10.62 7.05 2.94
C GLN A 226 11.46 8.28 2.57
N HIS A 227 12.31 8.74 3.47
CA HIS A 227 13.17 9.88 3.20
C HIS A 227 14.22 9.53 2.14
N LYS A 228 14.86 8.36 2.24
CA LYS A 228 15.82 7.87 1.25
C LYS A 228 15.15 7.65 -0.10
N LEU A 229 13.95 7.04 -0.11
CA LEU A 229 13.15 6.87 -1.31
C LEU A 229 12.88 8.22 -2.00
N TYR A 230 12.48 9.25 -1.25
CA TYR A 230 12.27 10.59 -1.81
C TYR A 230 13.56 11.22 -2.34
N GLN A 231 14.72 10.92 -1.73
CA GLN A 231 16.01 11.35 -2.28
C GLN A 231 16.35 10.64 -3.59
N GLN A 232 16.12 9.33 -3.69
CA GLN A 232 16.29 8.57 -4.94
C GLN A 232 15.42 9.15 -6.06
N ILE A 233 14.14 9.41 -5.79
CA ILE A 233 13.20 10.00 -6.75
C ILE A 233 13.69 11.39 -7.19
N LYS A 234 14.05 12.27 -6.26
CA LYS A 234 14.55 13.61 -6.56
C LYS A 234 15.84 13.61 -7.36
N ALA A 235 16.66 12.59 -7.15
CA ALA A 235 17.91 12.38 -7.89
C ALA A 235 17.71 11.67 -9.23
N GLY A 236 16.53 11.03 -9.46
CA GLY A 236 16.31 10.16 -10.60
C GLY A 236 17.24 8.96 -10.61
N ALA A 237 17.60 8.44 -9.42
CA ALA A 237 18.58 7.38 -9.25
C ALA A 237 17.91 6.01 -9.40
N TYR A 238 17.79 5.52 -10.63
CA TYR A 238 17.39 4.16 -10.99
C TYR A 238 18.36 3.59 -12.01
N ASP A 239 18.36 2.28 -12.17
CA ASP A 239 19.21 1.52 -13.09
C ASP A 239 18.42 0.40 -13.79
N PHE A 240 19.12 -0.34 -14.62
CA PHE A 240 18.60 -1.50 -15.34
C PHE A 240 19.50 -2.71 -15.01
N PRO A 241 19.33 -3.33 -13.83
CA PRO A 241 20.24 -4.36 -13.35
C PRO A 241 20.14 -5.67 -14.13
N SER A 242 21.29 -6.32 -14.32
CA SER A 242 21.37 -7.70 -14.80
C SER A 242 20.98 -8.67 -13.67
N PRO A 243 20.38 -9.83 -13.97
CA PRO A 243 20.08 -10.34 -15.34
C PRO A 243 18.71 -9.90 -15.89
N GLU A 244 17.82 -9.32 -15.08
CA GLU A 244 16.40 -9.12 -15.44
C GLU A 244 16.23 -8.19 -16.65
N TRP A 245 17.13 -7.21 -16.76
CA TRP A 245 17.11 -6.21 -17.84
C TRP A 245 17.90 -6.60 -19.08
N ASP A 246 18.65 -7.72 -19.08
CA ASP A 246 19.48 -8.11 -20.23
C ASP A 246 18.63 -8.51 -21.44
N THR A 247 17.42 -9.02 -21.18
CA THR A 247 16.47 -9.44 -22.22
C THR A 247 15.48 -8.34 -22.65
N VAL A 248 15.55 -7.15 -22.04
CA VAL A 248 14.69 -6.00 -22.38
C VAL A 248 15.34 -5.20 -23.50
N THR A 249 14.54 -4.83 -24.51
CA THR A 249 15.03 -4.11 -25.68
C THR A 249 15.59 -2.73 -25.32
N PRO A 250 16.62 -2.24 -26.05
CA PRO A 250 17.16 -0.88 -25.84
C PRO A 250 16.11 0.21 -26.01
N GLU A 251 15.14 0.01 -26.90
CA GLU A 251 14.06 0.94 -27.18
C GLU A 251 13.13 1.09 -25.98
N ALA A 252 12.81 -0.02 -25.27
CA ALA A 252 12.05 0.05 -24.02
C ALA A 252 12.78 0.86 -22.96
N LYS A 253 14.08 0.59 -22.77
CA LYS A 253 14.92 1.36 -21.83
C LYS A 253 15.00 2.83 -22.21
N ASN A 254 15.10 3.14 -23.51
CA ASN A 254 15.10 4.51 -24.02
C ASN A 254 13.80 5.25 -23.69
N LEU A 255 12.65 4.61 -23.88
CA LEU A 255 11.34 5.19 -23.56
C LEU A 255 11.22 5.46 -22.05
N ILE A 256 11.65 4.53 -21.20
CA ILE A 256 11.68 4.72 -19.74
C ILE A 256 12.53 5.95 -19.38
N ASN A 257 13.73 6.06 -19.93
CA ASN A 257 14.62 7.19 -19.66
C ASN A 257 13.99 8.54 -20.05
N GLN A 258 13.25 8.59 -21.16
CA GLN A 258 12.54 9.80 -21.58
C GLN A 258 11.35 10.13 -20.67
N MET A 259 10.63 9.11 -20.17
CA MET A 259 9.51 9.29 -19.24
C MET A 259 9.99 9.67 -17.84
N LEU A 260 11.08 9.07 -17.35
CA LEU A 260 11.66 9.31 -16.03
C LEU A 260 12.73 10.42 -16.04
N THR A 261 12.62 11.37 -16.97
CA THR A 261 13.46 12.56 -17.01
C THR A 261 13.09 13.52 -15.88
N ILE A 262 14.05 13.87 -15.00
CA ILE A 262 13.86 14.71 -13.81
C ILE A 262 13.28 16.08 -14.14
N ASN A 263 13.78 16.71 -15.20
CA ASN A 263 13.31 18.01 -15.65
C ASN A 263 11.98 17.88 -16.38
N PRO A 264 10.85 18.37 -15.82
CA PRO A 264 9.54 18.22 -16.42
C PRO A 264 9.42 18.86 -17.82
N ALA A 265 10.17 19.93 -18.10
CA ALA A 265 10.18 20.57 -19.42
C ALA A 265 10.90 19.76 -20.51
N LYS A 266 11.76 18.80 -20.11
CA LYS A 266 12.48 17.90 -21.03
C LYS A 266 11.86 16.49 -21.08
N ARG A 267 10.92 16.21 -20.19
CA ARG A 267 10.24 14.93 -20.12
C ARG A 267 9.35 14.76 -21.34
N ILE A 268 9.34 13.54 -21.92
CA ILE A 268 8.49 13.23 -23.06
C ILE A 268 7.01 13.47 -22.73
N THR A 269 6.24 14.00 -23.69
CA THR A 269 4.77 14.13 -23.54
C THR A 269 4.06 12.83 -23.90
N ALA A 270 2.77 12.68 -23.52
CA ALA A 270 1.99 11.51 -23.91
C ALA A 270 1.92 11.35 -25.43
N ASP A 271 1.68 12.44 -26.17
CA ASP A 271 1.61 12.44 -27.65
C ASP A 271 2.93 12.02 -28.31
N GLN A 272 4.06 12.41 -27.73
CA GLN A 272 5.37 12.00 -28.21
C GLN A 272 5.65 10.54 -27.87
N ALA A 273 5.27 10.09 -26.66
CA ALA A 273 5.46 8.71 -26.22
C ALA A 273 4.65 7.70 -27.04
N ILE A 274 3.43 8.01 -27.47
CA ILE A 274 2.63 7.20 -28.39
C ILE A 274 3.37 7.00 -29.72
N LYS A 275 4.11 7.99 -30.21
CA LYS A 275 4.87 7.95 -31.45
C LYS A 275 6.23 7.28 -31.31
N HIS A 276 6.66 6.94 -30.09
CA HIS A 276 7.93 6.25 -29.87
C HIS A 276 7.93 4.87 -30.54
N PRO A 277 9.02 4.44 -31.25
CA PRO A 277 9.06 3.18 -32.01
C PRO A 277 8.63 1.96 -31.19
N TRP A 278 9.02 1.88 -29.93
CA TRP A 278 8.64 0.78 -29.05
C TRP A 278 7.13 0.67 -28.83
N VAL A 279 6.39 1.77 -28.94
CA VAL A 279 4.93 1.82 -28.79
C VAL A 279 4.23 1.64 -30.14
N CYS A 280 4.57 2.47 -31.14
CA CYS A 280 3.87 2.49 -32.43
C CYS A 280 4.30 1.37 -33.39
N GLN A 281 5.52 0.81 -33.24
CA GLN A 281 6.06 -0.27 -34.07
C GLN A 281 6.29 -1.56 -33.23
N ARG A 282 5.45 -1.81 -32.22
CA ARG A 282 5.63 -2.92 -31.27
C ARG A 282 5.81 -4.29 -31.88
N SER A 283 5.19 -4.57 -33.03
CA SER A 283 5.29 -5.86 -33.71
C SER A 283 6.70 -6.19 -34.23
N THR A 284 7.53 -5.15 -34.42
CA THR A 284 8.89 -5.30 -34.97
C THR A 284 9.97 -4.92 -33.93
N VAL A 285 9.64 -4.11 -32.94
CA VAL A 285 10.59 -3.55 -31.97
C VAL A 285 10.50 -4.23 -30.60
N ALA A 286 9.29 -4.50 -30.11
CA ALA A 286 9.09 -5.13 -28.79
C ALA A 286 9.28 -6.65 -28.87
N SER A 287 9.98 -7.22 -27.89
CA SER A 287 10.23 -8.66 -27.83
C SER A 287 8.94 -9.45 -27.59
N MET A 288 8.78 -10.55 -28.35
CA MET A 288 7.67 -11.50 -28.16
C MET A 288 8.02 -12.61 -27.17
N MET A 289 9.21 -12.61 -26.58
CA MET A 289 9.64 -13.63 -25.64
C MET A 289 8.80 -13.60 -24.35
N HIS A 290 8.36 -14.79 -23.91
CA HIS A 290 7.62 -14.91 -22.63
C HIS A 290 8.51 -14.54 -21.45
N ARG A 291 7.97 -13.75 -20.53
CA ARG A 291 8.66 -13.21 -19.36
C ARG A 291 8.11 -13.82 -18.08
N GLN A 292 8.40 -15.10 -17.84
CA GLN A 292 7.90 -15.84 -16.66
C GLN A 292 8.31 -15.17 -15.35
N GLU A 293 9.56 -14.75 -15.23
CA GLU A 293 10.08 -14.10 -14.03
C GLU A 293 9.34 -12.79 -13.72
N THR A 294 9.02 -12.01 -14.76
CA THR A 294 8.21 -10.78 -14.60
C THR A 294 6.83 -11.10 -14.02
N VAL A 295 6.16 -12.16 -14.52
CA VAL A 295 4.84 -12.59 -14.03
C VAL A 295 4.91 -13.00 -12.54
N GLU A 296 5.96 -13.71 -12.15
CA GLU A 296 6.17 -14.12 -10.75
C GLU A 296 6.47 -12.93 -9.84
N CYS A 297 7.28 -11.97 -10.29
CA CYS A 297 7.54 -10.73 -9.56
C CYS A 297 6.27 -9.88 -9.45
N LEU A 298 5.46 -9.77 -10.51
CA LEU A 298 4.16 -9.09 -10.48
C LEU A 298 3.18 -9.75 -9.50
N ARG A 299 3.18 -11.08 -9.40
CA ARG A 299 2.36 -11.81 -8.43
C ARG A 299 2.71 -11.41 -7.00
N LYS A 300 4.01 -11.38 -6.66
CA LYS A 300 4.51 -10.93 -5.37
C LYS A 300 4.19 -9.45 -5.13
N PHE A 301 4.35 -8.61 -6.15
CA PHE A 301 4.03 -7.18 -6.10
C PHE A 301 2.54 -6.95 -5.81
N ASN A 302 1.63 -7.62 -6.53
CA ASN A 302 0.18 -7.52 -6.31
C ASN A 302 -0.22 -7.98 -4.91
N ALA A 303 0.32 -9.09 -4.42
CA ALA A 303 0.04 -9.59 -3.07
C ALA A 303 0.41 -8.55 -2.00
N ARG A 304 1.59 -7.96 -2.11
CA ARG A 304 2.08 -6.91 -1.19
C ARG A 304 1.22 -5.66 -1.24
N ARG A 305 0.83 -5.22 -2.44
CA ARG A 305 -0.02 -4.06 -2.66
C ARG A 305 -1.39 -4.24 -1.99
N LYS A 306 -2.04 -5.40 -2.19
CA LYS A 306 -3.32 -5.74 -1.56
C LYS A 306 -3.21 -5.77 -0.04
N LEU A 307 -2.16 -6.35 0.49
CA LEU A 307 -1.90 -6.37 1.94
C LEU A 307 -1.78 -4.95 2.49
N LYS A 308 -1.02 -4.07 1.82
CA LYS A 308 -0.93 -2.66 2.20
C LYS A 308 -2.29 -1.96 2.21
N GLY A 309 -3.08 -2.15 1.16
CA GLY A 309 -4.42 -1.57 1.05
C GLY A 309 -5.34 -2.03 2.19
N ALA A 310 -5.33 -3.31 2.51
CA ALA A 310 -6.13 -3.87 3.60
C ALA A 310 -5.74 -3.28 4.96
N ILE A 311 -4.44 -3.20 5.26
CA ILE A 311 -3.96 -2.64 6.53
C ILE A 311 -4.28 -1.13 6.62
N LEU A 312 -4.10 -0.36 5.53
CA LEU A 312 -4.43 1.08 5.50
C LEU A 312 -5.93 1.30 5.75
N THR A 313 -6.78 0.50 5.14
CA THR A 313 -8.23 0.56 5.33
C THR A 313 -8.59 0.26 6.79
N THR A 314 -7.96 -0.75 7.38
CA THR A 314 -8.17 -1.13 8.79
C THR A 314 -7.70 -0.02 9.74
N MET A 315 -6.53 0.57 9.50
CA MET A 315 -6.04 1.71 10.29
C MET A 315 -6.95 2.94 10.18
N LEU A 316 -7.44 3.25 8.98
CA LEU A 316 -8.40 4.35 8.78
C LEU A 316 -9.71 4.08 9.53
N LEU A 317 -10.23 2.86 9.49
CA LEU A 317 -11.43 2.47 10.24
C LEU A 317 -11.22 2.61 11.75
N LEU A 318 -10.09 2.18 12.28
CA LEU A 318 -9.73 2.33 13.69
C LEU A 318 -9.62 3.81 14.09
N CYS A 319 -8.99 4.66 13.29
CA CYS A 319 -8.93 6.11 13.54
C CYS A 319 -10.33 6.74 13.58
N PHE A 320 -11.27 6.27 12.76
CA PHE A 320 -12.66 6.76 12.78
C PHE A 320 -13.46 6.28 13.99
N CYS A 321 -13.25 5.06 14.44
CA CYS A 321 -13.93 4.51 15.62
C CYS A 321 -13.52 5.24 16.91
N PHE A 322 -12.27 5.73 17.01
CA PHE A 322 -11.72 6.40 18.18
C PHE A 322 -11.79 7.93 18.17
N GLY A 323 -12.54 8.54 17.24
CA GLY A 323 -12.89 9.97 17.28
C GLY A 323 -11.74 10.96 17.07
N ALA A 324 -10.60 10.52 16.54
CA ALA A 324 -9.46 11.38 16.25
C ALA A 324 -9.74 12.30 15.05
N ARG A 325 -10.21 13.51 15.32
CA ARG A 325 -10.57 14.53 14.31
C ARG A 325 -9.39 15.23 13.61
N THR A 326 -8.15 14.91 13.95
CA THR A 326 -7.00 15.65 13.45
C THR A 326 -5.84 14.73 13.08
N CYS A 327 -5.34 14.89 11.85
CA CYS A 327 -4.03 14.46 11.37
C CYS A 327 -3.83 13.00 10.92
N VAL A 328 -4.64 12.52 9.99
CA VAL A 328 -4.39 11.23 9.31
C VAL A 328 -3.37 11.35 8.14
N CYS A 329 -2.93 12.57 7.77
CA CYS A 329 -2.32 12.75 6.44
C CYS A 329 -0.84 12.43 6.27
N PHE A 330 0.02 12.48 7.28
CA PHE A 330 1.46 12.43 6.98
C PHE A 330 2.33 11.52 7.86
N VAL A 331 1.95 11.25 9.10
CA VAL A 331 2.82 10.53 10.04
C VAL A 331 2.63 9.01 9.95
N CYS A 332 1.44 8.53 9.61
CA CYS A 332 1.17 7.09 9.49
C CYS A 332 1.83 6.45 8.24
N LEU A 333 2.12 7.25 7.20
CA LEU A 333 2.70 6.74 5.95
C LEU A 333 4.23 6.63 6.00
N SER A 334 4.91 7.42 6.82
CA SER A 334 6.37 7.39 6.94
C SER A 334 6.92 6.16 7.69
N SER A 335 6.11 5.57 8.57
CA SER A 335 6.52 4.37 9.33
C SER A 335 6.25 3.04 8.61
N TRP A 336 5.58 3.10 7.47
CA TRP A 336 5.04 1.95 6.75
C TRP A 336 6.08 1.17 5.96
N ASN A 337 7.08 1.85 5.43
CA ASN A 337 8.11 1.21 4.61
C ASN A 337 8.98 0.23 5.42
N LYS A 338 9.06 0.38 6.75
CA LYS A 338 9.84 -0.53 7.61
C LYS A 338 9.15 -1.86 7.93
N LEU A 339 7.82 -1.94 7.76
CA LEU A 339 7.04 -3.12 8.17
C LEU A 339 6.80 -4.16 7.08
N VAL A 340 7.10 -3.87 5.81
CA VAL A 340 6.64 -4.74 4.71
C VAL A 340 7.77 -5.45 3.95
N PHE A 341 9.04 -5.16 4.21
CA PHE A 341 10.14 -5.71 3.40
C PHE A 341 11.39 -6.15 4.19
N PRO A 342 11.44 -7.34 4.75
CA PRO A 342 12.71 -8.05 4.92
C PRO A 342 12.92 -9.04 3.76
N GLY A 343 14.00 -8.79 2.98
CA GLY A 343 14.75 -9.82 2.29
C GLY A 343 14.19 -10.45 1.02
N ILE A 344 14.24 -9.75 -0.13
CA ILE A 344 14.20 -10.41 -1.46
C ILE A 344 15.30 -9.87 -2.43
N PHE A 345 16.16 -8.98 -2.00
CA PHE A 345 17.32 -8.58 -2.82
C PHE A 345 18.63 -8.91 -2.10
N SER A 346 18.97 -10.20 -2.01
CA SER A 346 20.33 -10.68 -1.77
C SER A 346 20.87 -11.27 -3.07
N GLY A 347 21.42 -10.41 -3.91
CA GLY A 347 22.00 -10.77 -5.19
C GLY A 347 22.92 -9.71 -5.74
N ALA A 348 23.69 -9.01 -4.86
CA ALA A 348 24.90 -8.32 -5.28
C ALA A 348 25.96 -8.50 -4.21
N PRO A 349 27.19 -8.93 -4.53
CA PRO A 349 28.23 -9.13 -3.53
C PRO A 349 28.75 -7.77 -3.07
N SER A 350 28.49 -7.43 -1.80
CA SER A 350 29.24 -6.38 -1.10
C SER A 350 30.63 -6.87 -0.72
N PRO A 351 31.64 -6.01 -0.71
CA PRO A 351 32.99 -6.40 -0.35
C PRO A 351 33.08 -6.80 1.13
N SER A 352 33.82 -7.87 1.35
CA SER A 352 34.10 -8.56 2.61
C SER A 352 34.46 -7.63 3.77
N ALA A 353 33.67 -7.69 4.84
CA ALA A 353 34.09 -7.28 6.18
C ALA A 353 34.85 -8.43 6.88
N PRO A 354 35.85 -8.15 7.71
CA PRO A 354 36.67 -9.17 8.36
C PRO A 354 35.89 -9.91 9.45
N PRO A 355 36.27 -11.18 9.74
CA PRO A 355 35.54 -12.02 10.69
C PRO A 355 35.78 -11.57 12.14
N ILE A 356 34.67 -11.49 12.91
CA ILE A 356 34.70 -11.28 14.35
C ILE A 356 35.08 -12.59 15.03
N PRO A 357 36.04 -12.61 15.98
CA PRO A 357 36.49 -13.84 16.63
C PRO A 357 35.44 -14.40 17.61
N PHE A 358 35.13 -15.67 17.46
CA PHE A 358 34.36 -16.45 18.42
C PHE A 358 35.14 -16.62 19.73
N LEU A 359 34.63 -16.07 20.82
CA LEU A 359 35.09 -16.38 22.16
C LEU A 359 34.41 -17.67 22.65
N HIS A 360 35.20 -18.75 22.74
CA HIS A 360 34.83 -20.00 23.40
C HIS A 360 34.91 -19.80 24.92
N GLY A 361 33.76 -19.57 25.57
CA GLY A 361 33.62 -19.65 27.01
C GLY A 361 33.04 -21.01 27.41
N LYS A 362 33.82 -21.83 28.15
CA LYS A 362 33.31 -23.03 28.80
C LYS A 362 32.33 -22.66 29.90
N VAL A 363 31.07 -23.11 29.81
CA VAL A 363 30.07 -22.98 30.86
C VAL A 363 29.83 -24.36 31.47
N SER A 364 30.06 -24.47 32.76
CA SER A 364 29.70 -25.63 33.62
C SER A 364 28.19 -25.62 33.91
N PRO A 365 27.50 -26.75 34.07
CA PRO A 365 26.06 -26.80 34.26
C PRO A 365 25.67 -26.54 35.71
N THR A 366 24.92 -25.46 35.95
CA THR A 366 24.25 -25.23 37.26
C THR A 366 22.90 -24.55 37.05
N SER A 367 21.87 -25.21 37.60
CA SER A 367 20.48 -24.76 37.90
C SER A 367 19.56 -24.29 36.75
N PRO A 368 18.24 -24.47 36.90
CA PRO A 368 17.24 -24.07 35.88
C PRO A 368 17.23 -22.55 35.73
N GLN A 369 17.67 -22.10 34.55
CA GLN A 369 17.62 -20.67 34.18
C GLN A 369 16.19 -20.24 33.85
N GLU A 370 15.74 -19.19 34.51
CA GLU A 370 14.54 -18.45 34.10
C GLU A 370 14.72 -17.88 32.68
N ALA A 371 13.60 -17.83 31.92
CA ALA A 371 13.60 -17.26 30.58
C ALA A 371 14.00 -15.78 30.63
N GLN A 372 15.03 -15.40 29.89
CA GLN A 372 15.52 -14.01 29.86
C GLN A 372 15.05 -13.28 28.61
N THR A 373 14.63 -12.04 28.78
CA THR A 373 14.27 -11.12 27.67
C THR A 373 15.35 -10.04 27.57
N THR A 374 15.88 -9.84 26.38
CA THR A 374 16.91 -8.81 26.11
C THR A 374 16.41 -7.85 25.03
N VAL A 375 16.69 -6.54 25.18
CA VAL A 375 16.39 -5.51 24.17
C VAL A 375 17.67 -5.01 23.55
N VAL A 376 17.70 -5.00 22.22
CA VAL A 376 18.80 -4.42 21.44
C VAL A 376 18.32 -3.12 20.79
N HIS A 377 18.88 -2.00 21.22
CA HIS A 377 18.55 -0.67 20.71
C HIS A 377 19.46 -0.26 19.54
N ASN A 378 18.88 0.43 18.53
CA ASN A 378 19.68 1.16 17.56
C ASN A 378 20.25 2.44 18.20
N PRO A 379 21.54 2.75 18.04
CA PRO A 379 22.14 3.96 18.58
C PRO A 379 21.80 5.18 17.71
N ALA A 380 20.72 5.88 17.99
CA ALA A 380 20.48 7.28 17.67
C ALA A 380 19.07 7.72 18.10
N ASP A 381 18.92 8.35 19.24
CA ASP A 381 18.12 9.58 19.41
C ASP A 381 18.22 10.07 20.86
N GLY A 382 19.03 11.04 21.12
CA GLY A 382 19.02 11.78 22.37
C GLY A 382 17.93 12.83 22.31
N THR A 383 16.86 12.64 23.02
CA THR A 383 15.99 13.61 23.71
C THR A 383 14.51 13.25 23.69
N LYS A 384 13.93 13.12 24.86
CA LYS A 384 12.58 12.73 25.30
C LYS A 384 12.37 11.24 25.59
N VAL A 385 13.15 10.78 26.54
CA VAL A 385 13.44 9.37 26.82
C VAL A 385 12.37 8.65 27.65
N THR A 386 11.51 9.32 28.42
CA THR A 386 10.73 8.67 29.47
C THR A 386 9.54 7.84 29.00
N ARG A 387 8.64 8.40 28.16
CA ARG A 387 7.41 7.68 27.76
C ARG A 387 7.66 6.54 26.76
N LYS A 388 8.59 6.71 25.82
CA LYS A 388 8.93 5.64 24.89
C LYS A 388 9.56 4.45 25.60
N GLN A 389 10.41 4.71 26.59
CA GLN A 389 11.02 3.67 27.42
C GLN A 389 10.00 2.95 28.31
N GLU A 390 8.98 3.66 28.82
CA GLU A 390 7.87 3.02 29.54
C GLU A 390 7.18 1.98 28.67
N ILE A 391 6.85 2.30 27.41
CA ILE A 391 6.18 1.38 26.50
C ILE A 391 7.07 0.19 26.15
N ILE A 392 8.36 0.39 25.94
CA ILE A 392 9.31 -0.71 25.72
C ILE A 392 9.33 -1.63 26.93
N LYS A 393 9.46 -1.07 28.14
CA LYS A 393 9.48 -1.83 29.39
C LYS A 393 8.16 -2.59 29.64
N MET A 394 7.02 -1.97 29.35
CA MET A 394 5.72 -2.66 29.43
C MET A 394 5.62 -3.81 28.44
N THR A 395 6.20 -3.65 27.24
CA THR A 395 6.25 -4.71 26.23
C THR A 395 7.16 -5.86 26.64
N GLU A 396 8.31 -5.57 27.28
CA GLU A 396 9.19 -6.57 27.88
C GLU A 396 8.46 -7.39 28.95
N GLN A 397 7.80 -6.73 29.90
CA GLN A 397 7.04 -7.38 30.96
C GLN A 397 5.93 -8.29 30.42
N LEU A 398 5.25 -7.84 29.36
CA LEU A 398 4.19 -8.62 28.72
C LEU A 398 4.77 -9.88 28.05
N ILE A 399 5.91 -9.76 27.37
CA ILE A 399 6.59 -10.91 26.75
C ILE A 399 7.13 -11.86 27.81
N GLU A 400 7.63 -11.37 28.96
CA GLU A 400 8.02 -12.19 30.09
C GLU A 400 6.85 -12.99 30.66
N ALA A 401 5.68 -12.35 30.83
CA ALA A 401 4.47 -13.04 31.26
C ALA A 401 4.09 -14.19 30.30
N ILE A 402 4.18 -13.95 28.98
CA ILE A 402 3.95 -14.98 27.96
C ILE A 402 4.99 -16.09 28.06
N ASN A 403 6.28 -15.78 28.13
CA ASN A 403 7.36 -16.73 28.20
C ASN A 403 7.31 -17.64 29.43
N ASN A 404 6.85 -17.07 30.57
CA ASN A 404 6.72 -17.79 31.84
C ASN A 404 5.39 -18.53 31.97
N GLY A 405 4.43 -18.36 31.03
CA GLY A 405 3.09 -18.93 31.14
C GLY A 405 2.27 -18.30 32.27
N ASP A 406 2.61 -17.07 32.69
CA ASP A 406 1.92 -16.35 33.76
C ASP A 406 0.72 -15.56 33.20
N PHE A 407 -0.42 -16.23 33.15
CA PHE A 407 -1.66 -15.63 32.67
C PHE A 407 -2.15 -14.49 33.58
N GLU A 408 -1.91 -14.57 34.86
CA GLU A 408 -2.34 -13.52 35.79
C GLU A 408 -1.53 -12.23 35.58
N ALA A 409 -0.22 -12.30 35.41
CA ALA A 409 0.61 -11.17 35.03
C ALA A 409 0.18 -10.59 33.66
N TYR A 410 -0.11 -11.47 32.67
CA TYR A 410 -0.57 -11.08 31.35
C TYR A 410 -1.88 -10.26 31.42
N THR A 411 -2.89 -10.72 32.18
CA THR A 411 -4.18 -10.02 32.32
C THR A 411 -4.07 -8.68 33.03
N ARG A 412 -3.07 -8.48 33.88
CA ARG A 412 -2.81 -7.17 34.54
C ARG A 412 -2.27 -6.11 33.59
N ILE A 413 -1.69 -6.53 32.46
CA ILE A 413 -1.05 -5.67 31.47
C ILE A 413 -1.96 -5.47 30.24
N CYS A 414 -2.90 -6.37 29.98
CA CYS A 414 -3.81 -6.32 28.87
C CYS A 414 -5.18 -5.75 29.25
N ASP A 415 -5.82 -5.07 28.27
CA ASP A 415 -7.23 -4.66 28.42
C ASP A 415 -8.14 -5.89 28.38
N PRO A 416 -9.20 -5.99 29.20
CA PRO A 416 -10.16 -7.08 29.11
C PRO A 416 -10.82 -7.26 27.74
N GLY A 417 -10.95 -6.18 26.98
CA GLY A 417 -11.42 -6.16 25.59
C GLY A 417 -10.29 -6.18 24.56
N LEU A 418 -9.11 -6.74 24.91
CA LEU A 418 -7.99 -6.88 23.97
C LEU A 418 -8.44 -7.51 22.65
N THR A 419 -8.03 -6.92 21.55
CA THR A 419 -8.20 -7.52 20.22
C THR A 419 -6.87 -8.00 19.68
N SER A 420 -6.84 -9.14 18.98
CA SER A 420 -5.61 -9.62 18.35
C SER A 420 -5.81 -10.29 16.99
N PHE A 421 -4.78 -10.16 16.14
CA PHE A 421 -4.57 -11.04 15.00
C PHE A 421 -3.32 -11.87 15.29
N GLU A 422 -3.51 -13.16 15.41
CA GLU A 422 -2.44 -14.13 15.71
C GLU A 422 -2.43 -15.25 14.68
N PRO A 423 -1.25 -15.81 14.34
CA PRO A 423 -1.15 -16.91 13.39
C PRO A 423 -2.01 -18.11 13.77
N GLU A 424 -2.17 -18.37 15.07
CA GLU A 424 -2.95 -19.46 15.64
C GLU A 424 -4.47 -19.28 15.44
N ALA A 425 -4.93 -18.06 15.26
CA ALA A 425 -6.32 -17.73 14.96
C ALA A 425 -6.67 -17.82 13.47
N LEU A 426 -5.73 -18.25 12.62
CA LEU A 426 -5.91 -18.46 11.17
C LEU A 426 -6.45 -17.23 10.43
N GLY A 427 -6.05 -16.03 10.86
CA GLY A 427 -6.46 -14.76 10.26
C GLY A 427 -7.79 -14.19 10.78
N ASN A 428 -8.43 -14.84 11.77
CA ASN A 428 -9.59 -14.28 12.43
C ASN A 428 -9.19 -13.26 13.49
N LEU A 429 -10.03 -12.24 13.68
CA LEU A 429 -9.91 -11.32 14.79
C LEU A 429 -10.34 -12.01 16.08
N VAL A 430 -9.47 -12.03 17.07
CA VAL A 430 -9.76 -12.49 18.42
C VAL A 430 -10.16 -11.28 19.27
N GLU A 431 -11.20 -11.41 20.08
CA GLU A 431 -11.66 -10.39 21.03
C GLU A 431 -11.72 -10.97 22.45
N GLY A 432 -11.23 -10.21 23.42
CA GLY A 432 -11.26 -10.57 24.84
C GLY A 432 -10.17 -11.55 25.24
N MET A 433 -10.30 -12.12 26.45
CA MET A 433 -9.25 -12.91 27.09
C MET A 433 -9.43 -14.42 26.99
N ASP A 434 -10.57 -14.93 26.53
CA ASP A 434 -10.87 -16.36 26.54
C ASP A 434 -9.96 -17.18 25.63
N PHE A 435 -9.67 -16.67 24.44
CA PHE A 435 -8.72 -17.30 23.52
C PHE A 435 -7.30 -17.32 24.10
N HIS A 436 -6.86 -16.21 24.69
CA HIS A 436 -5.53 -16.12 25.30
C HIS A 436 -5.42 -17.06 26.50
N LYS A 437 -6.48 -17.17 27.33
CA LYS A 437 -6.53 -18.11 28.44
C LYS A 437 -6.38 -19.55 27.96
N PHE A 438 -7.13 -19.92 26.94
CA PHE A 438 -7.02 -21.25 26.32
C PHE A 438 -5.60 -21.52 25.81
N TYR A 439 -4.95 -20.51 25.20
CA TYR A 439 -3.60 -20.61 24.70
C TYR A 439 -2.58 -20.83 25.83
N PHE A 440 -2.68 -20.07 26.92
CA PHE A 440 -1.83 -20.23 28.10
C PHE A 440 -2.00 -21.61 28.75
N GLU A 441 -3.22 -22.10 28.92
CA GLU A 441 -3.52 -23.37 29.57
C GLU A 441 -3.13 -24.60 28.73
N ASN A 442 -3.25 -24.52 27.41
CA ASN A 442 -3.12 -25.67 26.54
C ASN A 442 -1.85 -25.71 25.70
N LEU A 443 -1.31 -24.58 25.31
CA LEU A 443 -0.15 -24.50 24.40
C LEU A 443 1.15 -24.14 25.15
N LEU A 444 1.13 -23.09 25.96
CA LEU A 444 2.33 -22.64 26.68
C LEU A 444 2.73 -23.59 27.81
N SER A 445 1.77 -24.27 28.42
CA SER A 445 2.02 -25.23 29.51
C SER A 445 2.65 -26.55 29.04
N LYS A 446 2.48 -26.90 27.76
CA LYS A 446 2.92 -28.19 27.17
C LYS A 446 4.15 -28.09 26.29
N ASN A 447 4.52 -26.90 25.83
CA ASN A 447 5.69 -26.70 24.97
C ASN A 447 6.95 -26.41 25.77
N SER A 448 8.11 -26.76 25.19
CA SER A 448 9.41 -26.40 25.73
C SER A 448 9.46 -24.88 25.98
N LYS A 449 9.75 -24.48 27.21
CA LYS A 449 9.87 -23.07 27.59
C LYS A 449 10.90 -22.38 26.69
N PRO A 450 10.64 -21.13 26.22
CA PRO A 450 11.65 -20.39 25.49
C PRO A 450 12.88 -20.18 26.38
N VAL A 451 14.05 -20.48 25.85
CA VAL A 451 15.32 -20.34 26.58
C VAL A 451 15.75 -18.89 26.61
N HIS A 452 15.49 -18.15 25.54
CA HIS A 452 15.83 -16.74 25.43
C HIS A 452 14.94 -16.03 24.43
N THR A 453 14.50 -14.81 24.76
CA THR A 453 13.77 -13.93 23.84
C THR A 453 14.50 -12.60 23.70
N THR A 454 14.67 -12.13 22.48
CA THR A 454 15.26 -10.84 22.16
C THR A 454 14.25 -9.98 21.41
N ILE A 455 14.04 -8.75 21.90
CA ILE A 455 13.31 -7.71 21.19
C ILE A 455 14.31 -6.91 20.38
N LEU A 456 14.17 -6.98 19.05
CA LEU A 456 15.06 -6.29 18.11
C LEU A 456 14.36 -5.05 17.56
N ASN A 457 15.11 -3.93 17.51
CA ASN A 457 14.70 -2.68 16.87
C ASN A 457 13.31 -2.17 17.31
N PRO A 458 12.99 -2.08 18.61
CA PRO A 458 11.71 -1.58 19.06
C PRO A 458 11.53 -0.12 18.64
N HIS A 459 10.43 0.16 17.97
CA HIS A 459 10.08 1.51 17.55
C HIS A 459 8.74 1.92 18.15
N VAL A 460 8.76 2.96 18.99
CA VAL A 460 7.58 3.46 19.69
C VAL A 460 7.08 4.76 19.09
N HIS A 461 5.82 4.76 18.69
CA HIS A 461 5.06 5.93 18.28
C HIS A 461 4.13 6.36 19.42
N LEU A 462 4.34 7.56 19.97
CA LEU A 462 3.41 8.15 20.91
C LEU A 462 2.26 8.81 20.13
N ILE A 463 1.03 8.46 20.47
CA ILE A 463 -0.19 8.94 19.82
C ILE A 463 -0.95 9.80 20.84
N GLY A 464 -0.63 11.10 20.88
CA GLY A 464 -1.14 12.00 21.92
C GLY A 464 -0.53 11.71 23.29
N GLU A 465 -1.31 11.92 24.36
CA GLU A 465 -0.84 11.75 25.74
C GLU A 465 -1.10 10.35 26.30
N ASP A 466 -2.16 9.69 25.85
CA ASP A 466 -2.70 8.48 26.46
C ASP A 466 -2.70 7.26 25.53
N ALA A 467 -2.06 7.33 24.36
CA ALA A 467 -1.93 6.19 23.46
C ALA A 467 -0.52 6.08 22.88
N ALA A 468 -0.11 4.85 22.58
CA ALA A 468 1.15 4.53 21.92
C ALA A 468 1.01 3.27 21.07
N CYS A 469 1.83 3.19 20.02
CA CYS A 469 2.01 1.99 19.20
C CYS A 469 3.48 1.61 19.22
N ILE A 470 3.80 0.33 19.43
CA ILE A 470 5.15 -0.20 19.33
C ILE A 470 5.18 -1.29 18.27
N ALA A 471 6.17 -1.21 17.39
CA ALA A 471 6.50 -2.25 16.43
C ALA A 471 7.92 -2.76 16.70
N TYR A 472 8.12 -4.08 16.65
CA TYR A 472 9.40 -4.72 16.93
C TYR A 472 9.48 -6.11 16.30
N ILE A 473 10.69 -6.64 16.21
CA ILE A 473 10.94 -8.03 15.85
C ILE A 473 11.18 -8.80 17.15
N ARG A 474 10.45 -9.91 17.35
CA ARG A 474 10.67 -10.85 18.43
C ARG A 474 11.43 -12.05 17.89
N LEU A 475 12.63 -12.27 18.40
CA LEU A 475 13.43 -13.46 18.15
C LEU A 475 13.37 -14.36 19.38
N THR A 476 12.78 -15.54 19.26
CA THR A 476 12.66 -16.52 20.34
C THR A 476 13.55 -17.72 20.04
N GLN A 477 14.44 -18.04 20.96
CA GLN A 477 15.33 -19.20 20.90
C GLN A 477 14.87 -20.25 21.94
N TYR A 478 14.71 -21.49 21.51
CA TYR A 478 14.23 -22.58 22.36
C TYR A 478 14.86 -23.91 21.96
N ILE A 479 14.71 -24.92 22.82
CA ILE A 479 15.12 -26.29 22.54
C ILE A 479 13.86 -27.10 22.20
N ASP A 480 13.85 -27.76 21.03
CA ASP A 480 12.73 -28.61 20.61
C ASP A 480 12.64 -29.91 21.44
N SER A 481 11.54 -30.66 21.25
CA SER A 481 11.30 -31.94 21.94
C SER A 481 12.37 -33.01 21.67
N GLN A 482 13.23 -32.79 20.66
CA GLN A 482 14.36 -33.66 20.32
C GLN A 482 15.71 -33.15 20.87
N GLY A 483 15.68 -32.10 21.73
CA GLY A 483 16.88 -31.50 22.32
C GLY A 483 17.70 -30.62 21.36
N ARG A 484 17.14 -30.21 20.21
CA ARG A 484 17.86 -29.40 19.23
C ARG A 484 17.53 -27.91 19.41
N PRO A 485 18.54 -27.01 19.34
CA PRO A 485 18.30 -25.58 19.39
C PRO A 485 17.54 -25.11 18.13
N ARG A 486 16.50 -24.27 18.36
CA ARG A 486 15.67 -23.67 17.35
C ARG A 486 15.56 -22.18 17.60
N SER A 487 15.31 -21.43 16.54
CA SER A 487 14.92 -20.02 16.62
C SER A 487 13.67 -19.77 15.79
N CYS A 488 12.79 -18.94 16.34
CA CYS A 488 11.58 -18.47 15.67
C CYS A 488 11.60 -16.94 15.68
N GLN A 489 11.24 -16.33 14.57
CA GLN A 489 11.12 -14.88 14.42
C GLN A 489 9.68 -14.53 14.13
N SER A 490 9.18 -13.50 14.79
CA SER A 490 7.89 -12.85 14.49
C SER A 490 8.06 -11.34 14.45
N GLU A 491 7.28 -10.69 13.60
CA GLU A 491 7.09 -9.25 13.59
C GLU A 491 5.82 -8.93 14.38
N GLU A 492 5.97 -8.12 15.41
CA GLU A 492 4.88 -7.83 16.34
C GLU A 492 4.58 -6.34 16.40
N THR A 493 3.30 -6.02 16.46
CA THR A 493 2.82 -4.65 16.69
C THR A 493 1.81 -4.67 17.82
N ARG A 494 1.99 -3.76 18.78
CA ARG A 494 1.08 -3.60 19.91
C ARG A 494 0.61 -2.17 20.03
N VAL A 495 -0.67 -2.00 20.38
CA VAL A 495 -1.27 -0.71 20.69
C VAL A 495 -1.50 -0.65 22.21
N TRP A 496 -1.00 0.41 22.80
CA TRP A 496 -1.10 0.69 24.22
C TRP A 496 -2.01 1.90 24.45
N HIS A 497 -2.88 1.79 25.44
CA HIS A 497 -3.73 2.89 25.87
C HIS A 497 -3.55 3.11 27.37
N ARG A 498 -3.39 4.37 27.78
CA ARG A 498 -3.21 4.76 29.18
C ARG A 498 -4.57 5.10 29.78
N ARG A 499 -4.99 4.31 30.76
CA ARG A 499 -6.21 4.55 31.54
C ARG A 499 -5.84 4.53 33.02
N ASP A 500 -6.32 5.48 33.80
CA ASP A 500 -6.06 5.59 35.25
C ASP A 500 -4.56 5.50 35.57
N ALA A 501 -3.74 6.24 34.82
CA ALA A 501 -2.28 6.24 34.89
C ALA A 501 -1.57 4.90 34.59
N LYS A 502 -2.27 3.88 34.10
CA LYS A 502 -1.70 2.57 33.70
C LYS A 502 -1.76 2.38 32.20
N TRP A 503 -0.68 1.88 31.62
CA TRP A 503 -0.64 1.45 30.25
C TRP A 503 -1.23 0.04 30.13
N LEU A 504 -2.23 -0.14 29.26
CA LEU A 504 -2.86 -1.42 28.93
C LEU A 504 -2.69 -1.71 27.45
N ASN A 505 -2.33 -2.95 27.12
CA ASN A 505 -2.29 -3.43 25.75
C ASN A 505 -3.72 -3.65 25.25
N VAL A 506 -4.16 -2.88 24.25
CA VAL A 506 -5.54 -2.92 23.72
C VAL A 506 -5.65 -3.63 22.38
N HIS A 507 -4.54 -3.78 21.67
CA HIS A 507 -4.48 -4.51 20.41
C HIS A 507 -3.11 -5.13 20.20
N PHE A 508 -3.09 -6.31 19.58
CA PHE A 508 -1.91 -7.05 19.22
C PHE A 508 -2.03 -7.62 17.80
N HIS A 509 -0.96 -7.49 17.03
CA HIS A 509 -0.82 -8.16 15.74
C HIS A 509 0.53 -8.86 15.71
N CYS A 510 0.51 -10.15 15.42
CA CYS A 510 1.67 -10.99 15.20
C CYS A 510 1.66 -11.53 13.78
N SER A 511 2.75 -11.33 13.04
CA SER A 511 3.01 -11.97 11.76
C SER A 511 4.15 -12.98 11.95
N GLY A 512 4.07 -14.12 11.28
CA GLY A 512 5.05 -15.19 11.37
C GLY A 512 4.42 -16.55 11.13
N ALA A 513 5.19 -17.62 11.29
CA ALA A 513 4.62 -18.96 11.29
C ALA A 513 3.95 -19.23 12.66
N PRO A 514 2.77 -19.89 12.70
CA PRO A 514 2.21 -20.35 13.95
C PRO A 514 3.24 -21.20 14.71
N ALA A 515 3.21 -21.14 16.04
CA ALA A 515 4.01 -22.05 16.85
C ALA A 515 3.75 -23.48 16.38
N ALA A 516 4.82 -24.29 16.25
CA ALA A 516 4.77 -25.59 15.57
C ALA A 516 3.48 -26.38 15.87
N PRO A 517 2.87 -26.99 14.84
CA PRO A 517 1.58 -27.66 15.01
C PRO A 517 1.69 -28.70 16.12
N LEU A 518 0.69 -28.71 16.96
CA LEU A 518 0.46 -29.75 17.95
C LEU A 518 0.37 -31.10 17.23
N GLN A 519 1.38 -31.95 17.38
CA GLN A 519 1.26 -33.38 17.12
C GLN A 519 0.82 -34.10 18.38
#